data_2c7dd0ff00b2ec8e85cf1edf407d718e
#
_entry.id   2c7dd0ff00b2ec8e85cf1edf407d718e
#
_cell.length_a   1.000
_cell.length_b   1.000
_cell.length_c   1.000
_cell.angle_alpha   90.00
_cell.angle_beta   90.00
_cell.angle_gamma   90.00
#
_symmetry.space_group_name_H-M   'P 1'
#
loop_
_entity.id
_entity.type
_entity.pdbx_description
1 polymer ?
#
loop_
_entity_poly.entity_id
_entity_poly.type
_entity_poly.pdbx_seq_one_letter_code
_entity_poly.pdbx_strand_id
1 'polypeptide(L)'
;MAALNMVRKGLFGELLHATCGYEHDLRDVKFNDGKHYTYQKGGELRMGKDAFAEAQWRTNHSVRRNGDVYPTHGIGPVANCLDINRGNRFLSLSAMATQSRGLHKFIVDNGGENHPLAKVRFNLGDIVTSMIKCANGQTVIVTHDTNSPRPYSLGFRIQGTEGLWMNDGDHVYVENQSKPHRWDDSEEWFKKFDHTLWSKHEAEAAQAGHGGMDYVMMFDLINAIHNKKPAPMDCYDAAAWSAISALSEMSI
;
A
#
# COMPACT_ATOMS: atom_id res chain seq x y z
N MET A 1 2.50 0.31 13.04
CA MET A 1 3.65 0.22 13.98
C MET A 1 3.41 -0.86 15.05
N ALA A 2 2.25 -0.92 15.69
CA ALA A 2 1.93 -1.97 16.68
C ALA A 2 2.10 -3.38 16.12
N ALA A 3 1.58 -3.68 14.93
CA ALA A 3 1.76 -5.00 14.30
C ALA A 3 3.23 -5.39 14.10
N LEU A 4 4.11 -4.45 13.69
CA LEU A 4 5.55 -4.70 13.62
C LEU A 4 6.14 -5.03 14.99
N ASN A 5 5.67 -4.35 16.05
CA ASN A 5 6.12 -4.63 17.41
C ASN A 5 5.65 -6.00 17.89
N MET A 6 4.43 -6.42 17.52
CA MET A 6 3.91 -7.78 17.77
C MET A 6 4.79 -8.85 17.08
N VAL A 7 5.16 -8.62 15.81
CA VAL A 7 6.09 -9.50 15.06
C VAL A 7 7.43 -9.61 15.81
N ARG A 8 8.03 -8.48 16.17
CA ARG A 8 9.34 -8.45 16.85
C ARG A 8 9.32 -9.07 18.25
N LYS A 9 8.16 -9.13 18.87
CA LYS A 9 7.95 -9.83 20.15
C LYS A 9 7.61 -11.32 19.98
N GLY A 10 7.59 -11.81 18.73
CA GLY A 10 7.37 -13.22 18.43
C GLY A 10 5.93 -13.70 18.57
N LEU A 11 4.93 -12.79 18.67
CA LEU A 11 3.54 -13.19 18.91
C LEU A 11 2.94 -14.08 17.80
N PHE A 12 3.47 -13.95 16.58
CA PHE A 12 2.98 -14.75 15.45
C PHE A 12 3.88 -15.95 15.13
N GLY A 13 4.91 -16.23 15.97
CA GLY A 13 5.88 -17.29 15.71
C GLY A 13 6.72 -17.05 14.46
N GLU A 14 7.09 -18.10 13.75
CA GLU A 14 7.81 -17.99 12.47
C GLU A 14 6.87 -17.46 11.38
N LEU A 15 7.27 -16.36 10.72
CA LEU A 15 6.45 -15.75 9.67
C LEU A 15 6.43 -16.60 8.41
N LEU A 16 5.24 -16.81 7.86
CA LEU A 16 4.99 -17.67 6.70
C LEU A 16 4.53 -16.87 5.48
N HIS A 17 3.66 -15.89 5.71
CA HIS A 17 2.95 -15.21 4.64
C HIS A 17 2.60 -13.77 5.02
N ALA A 18 2.61 -12.90 4.01
CA ALA A 18 2.08 -11.55 4.14
C ALA A 18 1.25 -11.16 2.92
N THR A 19 0.27 -10.29 3.13
CA THR A 19 -0.38 -9.53 2.04
C THR A 19 -0.24 -8.05 2.29
N CYS A 20 -0.23 -7.29 1.22
CA CYS A 20 -0.23 -5.82 1.24
C CYS A 20 -0.64 -5.27 -0.12
N GLY A 21 -0.86 -3.97 -0.20
CA GLY A 21 -1.18 -3.35 -1.46
C GLY A 21 -1.25 -1.83 -1.38
N TYR A 22 -1.62 -1.23 -2.48
CA TYR A 22 -2.13 0.12 -2.56
C TYR A 22 -3.49 0.07 -3.24
N GLU A 23 -4.50 -0.01 -2.41
CA GLU A 23 -5.88 -0.25 -2.80
C GLU A 23 -6.70 1.00 -2.48
N HIS A 24 -6.77 1.91 -3.44
CA HIS A 24 -7.31 3.25 -3.27
C HIS A 24 -8.04 3.72 -4.52
N ASP A 25 -9.30 4.05 -4.42
CA ASP A 25 -10.03 4.65 -5.54
C ASP A 25 -9.42 6.01 -5.89
N LEU A 26 -8.64 6.04 -6.98
CA LEU A 26 -8.02 7.25 -7.50
C LEU A 26 -8.63 7.72 -8.81
N ARG A 27 -9.83 7.25 -9.16
CA ARG A 27 -10.44 7.61 -10.45
C ARG A 27 -10.69 9.10 -10.58
N ASP A 28 -11.09 9.75 -9.49
CA ASP A 28 -11.24 11.19 -9.43
C ASP A 28 -9.89 11.92 -9.47
N VAL A 29 -8.89 11.47 -8.74
CA VAL A 29 -7.54 12.05 -8.78
C VAL A 29 -6.95 11.99 -10.19
N LYS A 30 -7.22 10.91 -10.93
CA LYS A 30 -6.70 10.70 -12.30
C LYS A 30 -7.31 11.61 -13.35
N PHE A 31 -8.48 12.18 -13.10
CA PHE A 31 -9.18 13.04 -14.05
C PHE A 31 -9.49 14.45 -13.49
N ASN A 32 -8.74 14.88 -12.48
CA ASN A 32 -8.96 16.13 -11.76
C ASN A 32 -8.75 17.36 -12.67
N ASP A 33 -9.74 18.25 -12.72
CA ASP A 33 -9.70 19.52 -13.46
C ASP A 33 -9.14 20.70 -12.63
N GLY A 34 -8.85 20.49 -11.34
CA GLY A 34 -8.37 21.51 -10.41
C GLY A 34 -9.45 22.42 -9.82
N LYS A 35 -10.70 22.25 -10.20
CA LYS A 35 -11.83 23.06 -9.74
C LYS A 35 -12.77 22.27 -8.83
N HIS A 36 -12.91 20.98 -9.09
CA HIS A 36 -13.83 20.09 -8.40
C HIS A 36 -13.10 18.81 -8.03
N TYR A 37 -13.14 18.44 -6.77
CA TYR A 37 -12.94 17.02 -6.41
C TYR A 37 -14.15 16.27 -6.92
N THR A 38 -13.94 15.22 -7.66
CA THR A 38 -14.91 14.56 -8.54
C THR A 38 -16.07 13.86 -7.85
N TYR A 39 -16.08 13.77 -6.54
CA TYR A 39 -17.30 13.44 -5.80
C TYR A 39 -18.39 14.53 -5.92
N GLN A 40 -18.05 15.70 -6.48
CA GLN A 40 -18.98 16.78 -6.76
C GLN A 40 -19.43 16.66 -8.22
N LYS A 41 -20.71 16.38 -8.43
CA LYS A 41 -21.31 16.41 -9.78
C LYS A 41 -20.97 17.73 -10.48
N GLY A 42 -20.39 17.65 -11.68
CA GLY A 42 -20.14 18.82 -12.54
C GLY A 42 -18.67 19.15 -12.78
N GLY A 43 -17.74 18.36 -12.25
CA GLY A 43 -16.33 18.47 -12.61
C GLY A 43 -16.08 18.05 -14.05
N GLU A 44 -15.17 18.73 -14.72
CA GLU A 44 -14.76 18.42 -16.09
C GLU A 44 -13.63 17.39 -16.04
N LEU A 45 -13.79 16.26 -16.73
CA LEU A 45 -12.76 15.23 -16.78
C LEU A 45 -11.57 15.70 -17.59
N ARG A 46 -10.39 15.74 -16.98
CA ARG A 46 -9.15 16.15 -17.63
C ARG A 46 -8.01 15.20 -17.30
N MET A 47 -7.06 15.04 -18.23
CA MET A 47 -5.85 14.25 -18.01
C MET A 47 -4.64 14.88 -18.73
N GLY A 48 -3.43 14.52 -18.30
CA GLY A 48 -2.20 15.03 -18.90
C GLY A 48 -2.01 16.52 -18.63
N LYS A 49 -1.40 17.25 -19.57
CA LYS A 49 -1.04 18.66 -19.39
C LYS A 49 -2.23 19.60 -19.08
N ASP A 50 -3.43 19.20 -19.45
CA ASP A 50 -4.65 20.01 -19.27
C ASP A 50 -5.37 19.70 -17.95
N ALA A 51 -4.82 18.78 -17.17
CA ALA A 51 -5.32 18.37 -15.87
C ALA A 51 -4.60 19.08 -14.71
N PHE A 52 -5.05 18.81 -13.49
CA PHE A 52 -4.48 19.37 -12.27
C PHE A 52 -3.75 18.31 -11.44
N ALA A 53 -2.71 18.73 -10.72
CA ALA A 53 -1.94 17.93 -9.77
C ALA A 53 -1.53 16.54 -10.35
N GLU A 54 -1.86 15.48 -9.67
CA GLU A 54 -1.46 14.11 -10.04
C GLU A 54 -2.08 13.62 -11.36
N ALA A 55 -3.21 14.15 -11.77
CA ALA A 55 -3.83 13.81 -13.06
C ALA A 55 -2.94 14.18 -14.26
N GLN A 56 -1.98 15.09 -14.09
CA GLN A 56 -1.03 15.47 -15.15
C GLN A 56 -0.09 14.31 -15.54
N TRP A 57 0.27 13.46 -14.60
CA TRP A 57 1.24 12.38 -14.82
C TRP A 57 0.69 10.98 -14.52
N ARG A 58 -0.13 10.82 -13.48
CA ARG A 58 -0.62 9.52 -13.02
C ARG A 58 -1.43 8.79 -14.08
N THR A 59 -2.29 9.50 -14.79
CA THR A 59 -3.13 8.91 -15.84
C THR A 59 -2.30 8.42 -17.02
N ASN A 60 -1.18 9.09 -17.32
CA ASN A 60 -0.25 8.62 -18.35
C ASN A 60 0.39 7.27 -18.00
N HIS A 61 0.63 6.98 -16.73
CA HIS A 61 1.04 5.63 -16.31
C HIS A 61 -0.05 4.61 -16.61
N SER A 62 -1.31 4.93 -16.32
CA SER A 62 -2.44 4.03 -16.62
C SER A 62 -2.62 3.78 -18.13
N VAL A 63 -2.26 4.73 -18.99
CA VAL A 63 -2.28 4.56 -20.46
C VAL A 63 -1.13 3.67 -20.95
N ARG A 64 0.08 3.82 -20.39
CA ARG A 64 1.30 3.26 -20.99
C ARG A 64 1.81 1.99 -20.33
N ARG A 65 1.51 1.78 -19.06
CA ARG A 65 2.08 0.72 -18.22
C ARG A 65 1.04 -0.30 -17.84
N ASN A 66 1.48 -1.53 -17.55
CA ASN A 66 0.61 -2.58 -17.00
C ASN A 66 1.41 -3.38 -15.96
N GLY A 67 1.29 -2.99 -14.70
CA GLY A 67 2.01 -3.57 -13.57
C GLY A 67 1.64 -2.87 -12.27
N ASP A 68 2.25 -3.26 -11.17
CA ASP A 68 2.12 -2.56 -9.90
C ASP A 68 2.93 -1.25 -9.95
N VAL A 69 2.29 -0.15 -10.28
CA VAL A 69 2.96 1.15 -10.43
C VAL A 69 3.14 1.91 -9.12
N TYR A 70 2.69 1.34 -7.98
CA TYR A 70 2.80 2.00 -6.67
C TYR A 70 2.94 1.01 -5.49
N PRO A 71 3.94 0.11 -5.49
CA PRO A 71 4.06 -0.96 -4.49
C PRO A 71 4.53 -0.49 -3.12
N THR A 72 5.21 0.67 -3.03
CA THR A 72 5.98 1.05 -1.84
C THR A 72 5.13 1.26 -0.58
N HIS A 73 3.88 1.72 -0.71
CA HIS A 73 2.96 1.90 0.41
C HIS A 73 2.60 0.59 1.11
N GLY A 74 2.41 -0.46 0.33
CA GLY A 74 2.11 -1.79 0.86
C GLY A 74 3.37 -2.52 1.31
N ILE A 75 4.34 -2.65 0.41
CA ILE A 75 5.49 -3.53 0.65
C ILE A 75 6.44 -3.00 1.73
N GLY A 76 6.57 -1.68 1.93
CA GLY A 76 7.49 -1.12 2.91
C GLY A 76 7.26 -1.63 4.33
N PRO A 77 6.06 -1.50 4.92
CA PRO A 77 5.76 -2.06 6.23
C PRO A 77 5.95 -3.57 6.32
N VAL A 78 5.52 -4.32 5.28
CA VAL A 78 5.69 -5.78 5.22
C VAL A 78 7.17 -6.17 5.14
N ALA A 79 7.97 -5.46 4.34
CA ALA A 79 9.41 -5.71 4.24
C ALA A 79 10.12 -5.56 5.59
N ASN A 80 9.68 -4.60 6.42
CA ASN A 80 10.20 -4.43 7.78
C ASN A 80 9.79 -5.59 8.71
N CYS A 81 8.60 -6.16 8.54
CA CYS A 81 8.17 -7.33 9.31
C CYS A 81 8.96 -8.59 8.91
N LEU A 82 9.36 -8.70 7.64
CA LEU A 82 10.05 -9.85 7.07
C LEU A 82 11.57 -9.70 7.04
N ASP A 83 12.12 -8.65 7.63
CA ASP A 83 13.56 -8.33 7.67
C ASP A 83 14.22 -8.30 6.28
N ILE A 84 13.49 -7.84 5.25
CA ILE A 84 14.02 -7.68 3.89
C ILE A 84 15.22 -6.71 3.93
N ASN A 85 16.32 -7.10 3.27
CA ASN A 85 17.65 -6.47 3.31
C ASN A 85 18.35 -6.54 4.69
N ARG A 86 17.77 -7.22 5.66
CA ARG A 86 18.30 -7.39 7.03
C ARG A 86 18.32 -8.87 7.44
N GLY A 87 18.79 -9.72 6.55
CA GLY A 87 18.85 -11.19 6.72
C GLY A 87 17.86 -11.94 5.83
N ASN A 88 17.03 -11.24 5.09
CA ASN A 88 16.09 -11.79 4.11
C ASN A 88 16.12 -10.97 2.81
N ARG A 89 15.56 -11.50 1.72
CA ARG A 89 15.44 -10.78 0.44
C ARG A 89 14.33 -11.37 -0.43
N PHE A 90 13.86 -10.60 -1.40
CA PHE A 90 13.01 -11.09 -2.46
C PHE A 90 13.83 -11.94 -3.45
N LEU A 91 13.31 -13.09 -3.88
CA LEU A 91 13.97 -14.01 -4.81
C LEU A 91 13.35 -14.01 -6.20
N SER A 92 12.03 -14.04 -6.25
CA SER A 92 11.27 -14.10 -7.49
C SER A 92 9.91 -13.42 -7.34
N LEU A 93 9.39 -12.94 -8.46
CA LEU A 93 8.08 -12.33 -8.57
C LEU A 93 7.36 -12.91 -9.77
N SER A 94 6.06 -13.15 -9.62
CA SER A 94 5.12 -13.44 -10.71
C SER A 94 3.90 -12.54 -10.53
N ALA A 95 3.42 -11.93 -11.62
CA ALA A 95 2.29 -11.01 -11.57
C ALA A 95 1.23 -11.31 -12.63
N MET A 96 0.00 -10.95 -12.32
CA MET A 96 -1.15 -10.99 -13.22
C MET A 96 -1.93 -9.70 -13.10
N ALA A 97 -2.50 -9.25 -14.22
CA ALA A 97 -3.36 -8.09 -14.29
C ALA A 97 -4.74 -8.45 -14.85
N THR A 98 -5.76 -7.79 -14.32
CA THR A 98 -7.10 -7.83 -14.94
C THR A 98 -7.13 -6.98 -16.22
N GLN A 99 -8.23 -7.04 -16.95
CA GLN A 99 -8.49 -6.05 -18.00
C GLN A 99 -8.74 -4.67 -17.38
N SER A 100 -8.40 -3.61 -18.13
CA SER A 100 -8.72 -2.24 -17.78
C SER A 100 -10.15 -1.88 -18.19
N ARG A 101 -11.03 -1.61 -17.25
CA ARG A 101 -12.44 -1.26 -17.46
C ARG A 101 -12.91 -0.11 -16.59
N GLY A 102 -12.37 0.00 -15.37
CA GLY A 102 -12.84 0.94 -14.37
C GLY A 102 -12.71 2.40 -14.79
N LEU A 103 -11.57 2.79 -15.39
CA LEU A 103 -11.36 4.17 -15.86
C LEU A 103 -12.28 4.54 -17.02
N HIS A 104 -12.46 3.64 -17.98
CA HIS A 104 -13.40 3.86 -19.08
C HIS A 104 -14.84 4.04 -18.58
N LYS A 105 -15.28 3.13 -17.70
CA LYS A 105 -16.60 3.25 -17.07
C LYS A 105 -16.75 4.58 -16.34
N PHE A 106 -15.77 5.00 -15.56
CA PHE A 106 -15.80 6.27 -14.84
C PHE A 106 -15.95 7.48 -15.80
N ILE A 107 -15.23 7.47 -16.92
CA ILE A 107 -15.34 8.51 -17.94
C ILE A 107 -16.74 8.55 -18.52
N VAL A 108 -17.30 7.40 -18.90
CA VAL A 108 -18.64 7.32 -19.49
C VAL A 108 -19.72 7.75 -18.49
N ASP A 109 -19.63 7.30 -17.25
CA ASP A 109 -20.60 7.65 -16.20
C ASP A 109 -20.63 9.16 -15.89
N ASN A 110 -19.50 9.84 -16.01
CA ASN A 110 -19.37 11.26 -15.65
C ASN A 110 -19.35 12.22 -16.85
N GLY A 111 -18.88 11.78 -18.01
CA GLY A 111 -18.75 12.60 -19.22
C GLY A 111 -19.62 12.16 -20.41
N GLY A 112 -20.21 10.97 -20.32
CA GLY A 112 -20.98 10.35 -21.40
C GLY A 112 -20.11 9.61 -22.42
N GLU A 113 -20.72 8.74 -23.22
CA GLU A 113 -20.05 7.91 -24.23
C GLU A 113 -19.32 8.73 -25.32
N ASN A 114 -19.79 9.94 -25.59
CA ASN A 114 -19.21 10.84 -26.59
C ASN A 114 -18.07 11.70 -26.04
N HIS A 115 -17.72 11.59 -24.78
CA HIS A 115 -16.61 12.33 -24.19
C HIS A 115 -15.28 11.95 -24.87
N PRO A 116 -14.40 12.93 -25.20
CA PRO A 116 -13.15 12.63 -25.90
C PRO A 116 -12.28 11.60 -25.21
N LEU A 117 -12.25 11.59 -23.86
CA LEU A 117 -11.48 10.65 -23.07
C LEU A 117 -12.07 9.23 -23.09
N ALA A 118 -13.34 9.03 -23.44
CA ALA A 118 -13.94 7.69 -23.60
C ALA A 118 -13.27 6.86 -24.70
N LYS A 119 -12.55 7.53 -25.63
CA LYS A 119 -11.78 6.88 -26.71
C LYS A 119 -10.37 6.47 -26.28
N VAL A 120 -9.93 6.88 -25.11
CA VAL A 120 -8.58 6.56 -24.58
C VAL A 120 -8.53 5.11 -24.19
N ARG A 121 -7.52 4.39 -24.68
CA ARG A 121 -7.22 3.02 -24.26
C ARG A 121 -6.27 3.05 -23.07
N PHE A 122 -6.70 2.47 -21.96
CA PHE A 122 -5.87 2.29 -20.78
C PHE A 122 -5.27 0.88 -20.79
N ASN A 123 -3.98 0.79 -20.54
CA ASN A 123 -3.23 -0.47 -20.52
C ASN A 123 -3.17 -1.10 -19.13
N LEU A 124 -3.13 -0.25 -18.10
CA LEU A 124 -3.06 -0.70 -16.72
C LEU A 124 -4.33 -1.47 -16.34
N GLY A 125 -4.19 -2.74 -16.01
CA GLY A 125 -5.28 -3.52 -15.45
C GLY A 125 -5.89 -2.85 -14.23
N ASP A 126 -7.18 -3.04 -13.99
CA ASP A 126 -7.83 -2.42 -12.84
C ASP A 126 -7.23 -2.94 -11.53
N ILE A 127 -6.95 -4.24 -11.48
CA ILE A 127 -6.25 -4.89 -10.37
C ILE A 127 -5.02 -5.60 -10.91
N VAL A 128 -3.87 -5.34 -10.29
CA VAL A 128 -2.62 -6.08 -10.51
C VAL A 128 -2.25 -6.81 -9.23
N THR A 129 -2.04 -8.11 -9.32
CA THR A 129 -1.63 -8.94 -8.19
C THR A 129 -0.25 -9.53 -8.48
N SER A 130 0.69 -9.28 -7.59
CA SER A 130 2.05 -9.82 -7.63
C SER A 130 2.26 -10.80 -6.48
N MET A 131 2.83 -11.96 -6.76
CA MET A 131 3.26 -12.94 -5.77
C MET A 131 4.78 -12.95 -5.69
N ILE A 132 5.32 -12.77 -4.51
CA ILE A 132 6.78 -12.69 -4.27
C ILE A 132 7.19 -13.85 -3.37
N LYS A 133 8.31 -14.52 -3.69
CA LYS A 133 8.99 -15.50 -2.85
C LYS A 133 10.16 -14.84 -2.14
N CYS A 134 10.27 -15.04 -0.82
CA CYS A 134 11.40 -14.57 -0.02
C CYS A 134 12.42 -15.68 0.25
N ALA A 135 13.68 -15.30 0.52
CA ALA A 135 14.79 -16.24 0.75
C ALA A 135 14.57 -17.13 1.99
N ASN A 136 14.00 -16.57 3.05
CA ASN A 136 13.70 -17.32 4.28
C ASN A 136 12.40 -18.14 4.21
N GLY A 137 11.85 -18.33 3.00
CA GLY A 137 10.71 -19.22 2.79
C GLY A 137 9.34 -18.55 2.73
N GLN A 138 9.21 -17.30 3.17
CA GLN A 138 7.93 -16.58 3.17
C GLN A 138 7.44 -16.28 1.75
N THR A 139 6.14 -16.05 1.63
CA THR A 139 5.49 -15.51 0.44
C THR A 139 4.82 -14.19 0.74
N VAL A 140 4.80 -13.28 -0.24
CA VAL A 140 4.08 -12.01 -0.14
C VAL A 140 3.16 -11.85 -1.34
N ILE A 141 1.92 -11.42 -1.11
CA ILE A 141 1.02 -10.96 -2.16
C ILE A 141 0.95 -9.43 -2.07
N VAL A 142 1.20 -8.77 -3.20
CA VAL A 142 1.08 -7.31 -3.34
C VAL A 142 -0.02 -7.01 -4.34
N THR A 143 -1.01 -6.20 -3.94
CA THR A 143 -2.14 -5.81 -4.79
C THR A 143 -2.09 -4.32 -5.09
N HIS A 144 -2.19 -3.97 -6.36
CA HIS A 144 -2.39 -2.59 -6.82
C HIS A 144 -3.80 -2.45 -7.39
N ASP A 145 -4.63 -1.59 -6.80
CA ASP A 145 -5.97 -1.25 -7.27
C ASP A 145 -6.21 0.25 -7.09
N THR A 146 -6.16 0.98 -8.21
CA THR A 146 -6.39 2.44 -8.22
C THR A 146 -7.43 2.87 -9.26
N ASN A 147 -8.11 1.89 -9.87
CA ASN A 147 -9.07 2.10 -10.95
C ASN A 147 -10.49 1.64 -10.61
N SER A 148 -10.68 1.04 -9.43
CA SER A 148 -11.94 0.44 -9.00
C SER A 148 -12.61 1.26 -7.88
N PRO A 149 -13.96 1.22 -7.76
CA PRO A 149 -14.67 1.85 -6.66
C PRO A 149 -14.47 1.06 -5.38
N ARG A 150 -13.78 1.65 -4.42
CA ARG A 150 -13.52 1.01 -3.13
C ARG A 150 -13.17 2.01 -2.02
N PRO A 151 -13.37 1.67 -0.74
CA PRO A 151 -12.70 2.34 0.37
C PRO A 151 -11.17 2.13 0.31
N TYR A 152 -10.42 3.05 0.92
CA TYR A 152 -8.99 2.91 1.07
C TYR A 152 -8.62 1.71 1.95
N SER A 153 -7.66 0.91 1.47
CA SER A 153 -7.02 -0.15 2.25
C SER A 153 -5.59 -0.36 1.78
N LEU A 154 -4.73 -0.83 2.65
CA LEU A 154 -3.41 -1.36 2.31
C LEU A 154 -3.40 -2.90 2.32
N GLY A 155 -4.53 -3.52 2.59
CA GLY A 155 -4.72 -4.98 2.56
C GLY A 155 -3.72 -5.74 3.44
N PHE A 156 -3.25 -5.12 4.54
CA PHE A 156 -2.22 -5.74 5.35
C PHE A 156 -2.70 -7.01 6.03
N ARG A 157 -1.89 -8.05 5.87
CA ARG A 157 -1.97 -9.28 6.63
C ARG A 157 -0.55 -9.76 6.91
N ILE A 158 -0.29 -10.12 8.16
CA ILE A 158 0.94 -10.79 8.58
C ILE A 158 0.53 -12.08 9.25
N GLN A 159 1.05 -13.20 8.78
CA GLN A 159 0.70 -14.54 9.28
C GLN A 159 1.95 -15.35 9.54
N GLY A 160 1.97 -16.00 10.70
CA GLY A 160 3.01 -16.92 11.11
C GLY A 160 2.43 -18.24 11.67
N THR A 161 3.29 -19.01 12.31
CA THR A 161 2.95 -20.34 12.87
C THR A 161 2.07 -20.27 14.11
N GLU A 162 2.05 -19.14 14.82
CA GLU A 162 1.36 -18.97 16.11
C GLU A 162 0.28 -17.90 16.09
N GLY A 163 0.04 -17.26 14.93
CA GLY A 163 -0.99 -16.24 14.84
C GLY A 163 -0.97 -15.42 13.58
N LEU A 164 -1.89 -14.48 13.50
CA LEU A 164 -1.96 -13.53 12.41
C LEU A 164 -2.67 -12.23 12.81
N TRP A 165 -2.37 -11.18 12.06
CA TRP A 165 -3.08 -9.91 12.05
C TRP A 165 -3.56 -9.59 10.64
N MET A 166 -4.75 -9.01 10.53
CA MET A 166 -5.33 -8.48 9.29
C MET A 166 -5.83 -7.06 9.53
N ASN A 167 -5.47 -6.13 8.65
CA ASN A 167 -5.95 -4.75 8.71
C ASN A 167 -7.45 -4.67 8.34
N ASP A 168 -7.84 -5.34 7.26
CA ASP A 168 -9.23 -5.35 6.84
C ASP A 168 -10.05 -6.13 7.87
N GLY A 169 -10.98 -5.42 8.53
CA GLY A 169 -11.78 -5.94 9.63
C GLY A 169 -11.12 -5.89 11.01
N ASP A 170 -9.91 -5.33 11.13
CA ASP A 170 -9.20 -5.14 12.40
C ASP A 170 -9.09 -6.40 13.25
N HIS A 171 -8.62 -7.49 12.63
CA HIS A 171 -8.62 -8.82 13.20
C HIS A 171 -7.23 -9.27 13.66
N VAL A 172 -7.18 -9.81 14.88
CA VAL A 172 -5.99 -10.50 15.42
C VAL A 172 -6.38 -11.89 15.89
N TYR A 173 -5.48 -12.85 15.71
CA TYR A 173 -5.54 -14.15 16.37
C TYR A 173 -4.12 -14.53 16.80
N VAL A 174 -3.98 -14.87 18.08
CA VAL A 174 -2.72 -15.38 18.64
C VAL A 174 -3.03 -16.69 19.36
N GLU A 175 -2.36 -17.76 18.96
CA GLU A 175 -2.57 -19.10 19.53
C GLU A 175 -2.33 -19.09 21.05
N ASN A 176 -3.14 -19.83 21.79
CA ASN A 176 -3.14 -19.90 23.25
C ASN A 176 -3.46 -18.59 24.01
N GLN A 177 -3.73 -17.48 23.29
CA GLN A 177 -4.14 -16.19 23.88
C GLN A 177 -5.54 -15.80 23.42
N SER A 178 -5.83 -15.93 22.13
CA SER A 178 -7.17 -15.74 21.55
C SER A 178 -8.07 -16.94 21.83
N LYS A 179 -9.38 -16.72 21.83
CA LYS A 179 -10.34 -17.84 21.90
C LYS A 179 -10.28 -18.67 20.62
N PRO A 180 -10.23 -20.00 20.69
CA PRO A 180 -10.17 -20.85 19.50
C PRO A 180 -11.27 -20.52 18.49
N HIS A 181 -10.89 -20.40 17.21
CA HIS A 181 -11.77 -20.10 16.08
C HIS A 181 -12.53 -18.75 16.17
N ARG A 182 -12.00 -17.78 16.92
CA ARG A 182 -12.58 -16.44 17.03
C ARG A 182 -11.52 -15.39 16.81
N TRP A 183 -11.89 -14.35 16.08
CA TRP A 183 -11.10 -13.16 15.93
C TRP A 183 -11.19 -12.30 17.19
N ASP A 184 -10.09 -11.74 17.61
CA ASP A 184 -10.02 -10.62 18.54
C ASP A 184 -10.03 -9.32 17.77
N ASP A 185 -10.50 -8.25 18.39
CA ASP A 185 -10.34 -6.89 17.89
C ASP A 185 -8.89 -6.44 18.03
N SER A 186 -8.33 -5.82 16.97
CA SER A 186 -6.94 -5.38 16.97
C SER A 186 -6.68 -4.22 17.93
N GLU A 187 -7.68 -3.42 18.30
CA GLU A 187 -7.52 -2.25 19.16
C GLU A 187 -6.91 -2.61 20.53
N GLU A 188 -7.41 -3.67 21.17
CA GLU A 188 -6.90 -4.14 22.46
C GLU A 188 -5.43 -4.62 22.36
N TRP A 189 -5.12 -5.31 21.27
CA TRP A 189 -3.76 -5.75 21.00
C TRP A 189 -2.83 -4.56 20.71
N PHE A 190 -3.28 -3.57 19.95
CA PHE A 190 -2.48 -2.41 19.61
C PHE A 190 -2.18 -1.54 20.82
N LYS A 191 -3.14 -1.32 21.71
CA LYS A 191 -2.90 -0.65 23.00
C LYS A 191 -1.79 -1.34 23.83
N LYS A 192 -1.80 -2.67 23.85
CA LYS A 192 -0.82 -3.46 24.61
C LYS A 192 0.56 -3.50 23.96
N PHE A 193 0.63 -3.43 22.64
CA PHE A 193 1.86 -3.58 21.85
C PHE A 193 2.22 -2.33 21.04
N ASP A 194 1.71 -1.18 21.44
CA ASP A 194 2.03 0.05 20.74
C ASP A 194 3.54 0.32 20.68
N HIS A 195 3.96 0.96 19.61
CA HIS A 195 5.38 1.24 19.38
C HIS A 195 5.78 2.49 20.17
N THR A 196 6.88 2.40 20.91
CA THR A 196 7.36 3.49 21.79
C THR A 196 7.59 4.81 21.06
N LEU A 197 7.95 4.76 19.78
CA LEU A 197 8.11 5.95 18.95
C LEU A 197 6.77 6.66 18.72
N TRP A 198 5.69 5.88 18.54
CA TRP A 198 4.34 6.41 18.41
C TRP A 198 3.82 6.95 19.75
N SER A 199 3.81 6.12 20.78
CA SER A 199 3.26 6.50 22.09
C SER A 199 3.96 7.69 22.77
N LYS A 200 5.24 7.93 22.43
CA LYS A 200 5.98 9.10 22.93
C LYS A 200 5.66 10.40 22.21
N HIS A 201 5.17 10.33 20.99
CA HIS A 201 4.97 11.48 20.11
C HIS A 201 3.54 11.63 19.60
N GLU A 202 2.60 10.93 20.24
CA GLU A 202 1.18 10.92 19.80
C GLU A 202 0.58 12.32 19.75
N ALA A 203 0.88 13.16 20.76
CA ALA A 203 0.31 14.51 20.85
C ALA A 203 0.84 15.43 19.72
N GLU A 204 2.13 15.36 19.41
CA GLU A 204 2.74 16.13 18.33
C GLU A 204 2.33 15.57 16.96
N ALA A 205 2.26 14.25 16.84
CA ALA A 205 1.85 13.57 15.62
C ALA A 205 0.39 13.84 15.25
N ALA A 206 -0.51 14.00 16.23
CA ALA A 206 -1.94 14.22 16.00
C ALA A 206 -2.27 15.43 15.10
N GLN A 207 -1.37 16.39 14.98
CA GLN A 207 -1.53 17.58 14.15
C GLN A 207 -0.88 17.46 12.75
N ALA A 208 -0.18 16.37 12.50
CA ALA A 208 0.54 16.14 11.24
C ALA A 208 -0.29 15.34 10.21
N GLY A 209 0.14 15.39 8.94
CA GLY A 209 -0.51 14.67 7.86
C GLY A 209 -0.49 13.15 8.02
N HIS A 210 -1.33 12.47 7.23
CA HIS A 210 -1.47 11.01 7.18
C HIS A 210 -1.70 10.36 8.57
N GLY A 211 -2.55 10.99 9.41
CA GLY A 211 -2.85 10.49 10.74
C GLY A 211 -1.64 10.49 11.68
N GLY A 212 -0.69 11.40 11.47
CA GLY A 212 0.51 11.54 12.30
C GLY A 212 1.76 10.84 11.78
N MET A 213 1.65 10.01 10.75
CA MET A 213 2.80 9.26 10.21
C MET A 213 3.90 10.17 9.69
N ASP A 214 3.56 11.32 9.07
CA ASP A 214 4.53 12.26 8.53
C ASP A 214 5.46 12.80 9.63
N TYR A 215 4.89 13.12 10.79
CA TYR A 215 5.69 13.57 11.95
C TYR A 215 6.65 12.47 12.42
N VAL A 216 6.14 11.28 12.66
CA VAL A 216 6.94 10.17 13.21
C VAL A 216 8.07 9.79 12.25
N MET A 217 7.79 9.74 10.95
CA MET A 217 8.79 9.44 9.91
C MET A 217 9.90 10.50 9.89
N MET A 218 9.53 11.78 9.86
CA MET A 218 10.50 12.89 9.83
C MET A 218 11.29 12.97 11.13
N PHE A 219 10.64 12.77 12.28
CA PHE A 219 11.31 12.73 13.57
C PHE A 219 12.38 11.64 13.62
N ASP A 220 12.06 10.43 13.19
CA ASP A 220 13.01 9.30 13.23
C ASP A 220 14.19 9.52 12.27
N LEU A 221 13.93 10.05 11.06
CA LEU A 221 14.98 10.40 10.10
C LEU A 221 15.92 11.50 10.66
N ILE A 222 15.37 12.60 11.18
CA ILE A 222 16.16 13.70 11.74
C ILE A 222 16.97 13.20 12.95
N ASN A 223 16.36 12.39 13.81
CA ASN A 223 17.04 11.79 14.95
C ASN A 223 18.19 10.85 14.54
N ALA A 224 18.00 10.07 13.47
CA ALA A 224 19.07 9.23 12.92
C ALA A 224 20.24 10.08 12.41
N ILE A 225 19.97 11.16 11.67
CA ILE A 225 20.99 12.08 11.16
C ILE A 225 21.73 12.75 12.33
N HIS A 226 21.00 13.32 13.30
CA HIS A 226 21.58 13.99 14.45
C HIS A 226 22.50 13.08 15.27
N ASN A 227 22.10 11.84 15.47
CA ASN A 227 22.85 10.85 16.25
C ASN A 227 23.84 10.03 15.41
N LYS A 228 24.04 10.37 14.13
CA LYS A 228 24.91 9.64 13.19
C LYS A 228 24.60 8.13 13.10
N LYS A 229 23.33 7.78 13.17
CA LYS A 229 22.82 6.41 13.02
C LYS A 229 22.44 6.15 11.57
N PRO A 230 22.40 4.87 11.13
CA PRO A 230 21.80 4.51 9.86
C PRO A 230 20.38 5.06 9.72
N ALA A 231 19.99 5.43 8.50
CA ALA A 231 18.61 5.83 8.23
C ALA A 231 17.65 4.67 8.53
N PRO A 232 16.43 4.96 9.02
CA PRO A 232 15.40 3.92 9.27
C PRO A 232 15.06 3.12 8.01
N MET A 233 15.16 3.77 6.87
CA MET A 233 14.99 3.20 5.53
C MET A 233 16.16 3.67 4.66
N ASP A 234 16.84 2.77 3.99
CA ASP A 234 18.00 3.07 3.18
C ASP A 234 17.73 2.93 1.65
N CYS A 235 18.76 3.20 0.84
CA CYS A 235 18.64 3.11 -0.61
C CYS A 235 18.41 1.67 -1.12
N TYR A 236 18.83 0.64 -0.38
CA TYR A 236 18.58 -0.75 -0.73
C TYR A 236 17.13 -1.12 -0.50
N ASP A 237 16.51 -0.59 0.56
CA ASP A 237 15.07 -0.72 0.80
C ASP A 237 14.28 -0.07 -0.35
N ALA A 238 14.61 1.19 -0.67
CA ALA A 238 13.97 1.90 -1.77
C ALA A 238 14.11 1.16 -3.11
N ALA A 239 15.29 0.63 -3.41
CA ALA A 239 15.55 -0.13 -4.63
C ALA A 239 14.75 -1.45 -4.67
N ALA A 240 14.76 -2.23 -3.59
CA ALA A 240 14.05 -3.50 -3.52
C ALA A 240 12.52 -3.32 -3.65
N TRP A 241 11.96 -2.30 -2.99
CA TRP A 241 10.52 -2.04 -3.06
C TRP A 241 10.10 -1.50 -4.42
N SER A 242 10.88 -0.60 -5.02
CA SER A 242 10.60 -0.02 -6.34
C SER A 242 10.80 -1.02 -7.49
N ALA A 243 11.68 -2.02 -7.33
CA ALA A 243 11.89 -3.05 -8.33
C ALA A 243 10.62 -3.86 -8.66
N ILE A 244 9.67 -3.94 -7.71
CA ILE A 244 8.39 -4.62 -7.90
C ILE A 244 7.63 -4.03 -9.09
N SER A 245 7.68 -2.69 -9.28
CA SER A 245 7.02 -2.06 -10.43
C SER A 245 7.54 -2.61 -11.76
N ALA A 246 8.84 -2.57 -11.98
CA ALA A 246 9.44 -3.06 -13.22
C ALA A 246 9.27 -4.57 -13.39
N LEU A 247 9.46 -5.35 -12.33
CA LEU A 247 9.35 -6.80 -12.38
C LEU A 247 7.91 -7.27 -12.61
N SER A 248 6.91 -6.60 -12.06
CA SER A 248 5.51 -6.92 -12.33
C SER A 248 5.13 -6.65 -13.78
N GLU A 249 5.59 -5.52 -14.36
CA GLU A 249 5.41 -5.23 -15.79
C GLU A 249 6.08 -6.26 -16.71
N MET A 250 7.24 -6.76 -16.32
CA MET A 250 7.96 -7.81 -17.08
C MET A 250 7.28 -9.17 -17.00
N SER A 251 6.54 -9.41 -15.91
CA SER A 251 5.86 -10.69 -15.66
C SER A 251 4.49 -10.79 -16.34
N ILE A 252 3.80 -9.67 -16.60
CA ILE A 252 2.50 -9.58 -17.24
C ILE A 252 2.66 -9.58 -18.76
#